data_e0cf641899dc0796229d241a935a37c3
#
_entry.id   e0cf641899dc0796229d241a935a37c3
#
_cell.length_a   1.000
_cell.length_b   1.000
_cell.length_c   1.000
_cell.angle_alpha   90.00
_cell.angle_beta   90.00
_cell.angle_gamma   90.00
#
_symmetry.space_group_name_H-M   'P 1'
#
loop_
_entity.id
_entity.type
_entity.pdbx_description
1 polymer ?
#
loop_
_entity_poly.entity_id
_entity_poly.type
_entity_poly.pdbx_seq_one_letter_code
_entity_poly.pdbx_strand_id
1 'polypeptide(L)'
;MNCKNCGIPLKRGTIYCSNSCQKNYEYKKYIRDWKKGLVNGMKGKYQISNHVRHYLYEKYDYKCAKCGWNKINPYSHVVPLEIEHIDGNYLNNLESNLILLCPNCHSLTATYKGANKGHGRKERNKYSLYANPELEVKP
;
A
#
# COMPACT_ATOMS: atom_id res chain seq x y z
N MET A 1 26.05 21.66 -12.68
CA MET A 1 24.88 20.78 -12.50
C MET A 1 24.75 20.39 -11.06
N ASN A 2 23.53 20.27 -10.60
CA ASN A 2 23.25 19.98 -9.20
C ASN A 2 22.39 18.71 -9.07
N CYS A 3 22.54 18.00 -7.95
CA CYS A 3 21.73 16.83 -7.64
C CYS A 3 20.24 17.19 -7.62
N LYS A 4 19.43 16.48 -8.37
CA LYS A 4 17.99 16.73 -8.45
C LYS A 4 17.25 16.60 -7.11
N ASN A 5 17.79 15.83 -6.17
CA ASN A 5 17.15 15.62 -4.87
C ASN A 5 17.62 16.63 -3.80
N CYS A 6 18.93 16.82 -3.62
CA CYS A 6 19.48 17.60 -2.52
C CYS A 6 20.18 18.90 -2.94
N GLY A 7 20.35 19.14 -4.22
CA GLY A 7 20.88 20.40 -4.75
C GLY A 7 22.40 20.56 -4.69
N ILE A 8 23.15 19.60 -4.18
CA ILE A 8 24.62 19.72 -4.12
C ILE A 8 25.23 19.67 -5.53
N PRO A 9 26.35 20.38 -5.77
CA PRO A 9 27.01 20.35 -7.06
C PRO A 9 27.49 18.95 -7.44
N LEU A 10 27.38 18.64 -8.75
CA LEU A 10 27.73 17.33 -9.28
C LEU A 10 28.79 17.45 -10.39
N LYS A 11 29.51 16.34 -10.59
CA LYS A 11 30.38 16.16 -11.76
C LYS A 11 29.55 16.05 -13.03
N ARG A 12 30.12 16.46 -14.14
CA ARG A 12 29.49 16.37 -15.47
C ARG A 12 29.06 14.93 -15.76
N GLY A 13 27.83 14.76 -16.22
CA GLY A 13 27.26 13.46 -16.58
C GLY A 13 26.53 12.73 -15.47
N THR A 14 26.45 13.30 -14.25
CA THR A 14 25.67 12.72 -13.15
C THR A 14 24.41 13.54 -12.88
N ILE A 15 23.35 12.85 -12.44
CA ILE A 15 22.04 13.46 -12.13
C ILE A 15 21.80 13.51 -10.61
N TYR A 16 22.29 12.52 -9.90
CA TYR A 16 22.16 12.39 -8.45
C TYR A 16 23.53 12.18 -7.81
N CYS A 17 23.68 12.64 -6.57
CA CYS A 17 24.92 12.49 -5.83
C CYS A 17 25.11 11.07 -5.25
N SER A 18 24.01 10.30 -5.16
CA SER A 18 24.02 8.93 -4.62
C SER A 18 22.77 8.18 -5.03
N ASN A 19 22.79 6.85 -4.90
CA ASN A 19 21.61 6.01 -5.10
C ASN A 19 20.49 6.35 -4.10
N SER A 20 20.85 6.74 -2.89
CA SER A 20 19.89 7.19 -1.88
C SER A 20 19.14 8.45 -2.33
N CYS A 21 19.86 9.42 -2.90
CA CYS A 21 19.24 10.62 -3.45
C CYS A 21 18.35 10.33 -4.65
N GLN A 22 18.74 9.40 -5.51
CA GLN A 22 17.92 8.96 -6.63
C GLN A 22 16.61 8.35 -6.14
N LYS A 23 16.68 7.35 -5.24
CA LYS A 23 15.49 6.69 -4.67
C LYS A 23 14.56 7.68 -3.97
N ASN A 24 15.13 8.61 -3.23
CA ASN A 24 14.37 9.63 -2.51
C ASN A 24 13.62 10.58 -3.46
N TYR A 25 14.29 10.99 -4.52
CA TYR A 25 13.68 11.82 -5.57
C TYR A 25 12.54 11.09 -6.28
N GLU A 26 12.77 9.84 -6.68
CA GLU A 26 11.79 9.00 -7.35
C GLU A 26 10.56 8.76 -6.46
N TYR A 27 10.78 8.49 -5.17
CA TYR A 27 9.71 8.36 -4.19
C TYR A 27 8.87 9.63 -4.08
N LYS A 28 9.50 10.78 -3.86
CA LYS A 28 8.81 12.07 -3.76
C LYS A 28 8.02 12.41 -5.02
N LYS A 29 8.63 12.15 -6.18
CA LYS A 29 7.99 12.35 -7.48
C LYS A 29 6.76 11.44 -7.62
N TYR A 30 6.89 10.16 -7.29
CA TYR A 30 5.80 9.20 -7.38
C TYR A 30 4.62 9.60 -6.48
N ILE A 31 4.88 9.95 -5.24
CA ILE A 31 3.82 10.36 -4.30
C ILE A 31 3.10 11.62 -4.77
N ARG A 32 3.84 12.59 -5.28
CA ARG A 32 3.25 13.80 -5.87
C ARG A 32 2.35 13.47 -7.05
N ASP A 33 2.82 12.62 -7.96
CA ASP A 33 2.06 12.22 -9.15
C ASP A 33 0.84 11.39 -8.77
N TRP A 34 0.96 10.51 -7.79
CA TRP A 34 -0.16 9.74 -7.25
C TRP A 34 -1.23 10.62 -6.63
N LYS A 35 -0.86 11.60 -5.82
CA LYS A 35 -1.81 12.56 -5.24
C LYS A 35 -2.56 13.38 -6.28
N LYS A 36 -1.93 13.61 -7.43
CA LYS A 36 -2.54 14.31 -8.57
C LYS A 36 -3.35 13.40 -9.49
N GLY A 37 -3.37 12.10 -9.25
CA GLY A 37 -4.06 11.14 -10.10
C GLY A 37 -3.32 10.77 -11.38
N LEU A 38 -2.04 11.13 -11.52
CA LEU A 38 -1.24 10.84 -12.71
C LEU A 38 -0.74 9.40 -12.76
N VAL A 39 -0.68 8.73 -11.62
CA VAL A 39 -0.37 7.29 -11.50
C VAL A 39 -1.41 6.63 -10.57
N ASN A 40 -1.67 5.35 -10.80
CA ASN A 40 -2.76 4.64 -10.13
C ASN A 40 -2.43 4.08 -8.73
N GLY A 41 -1.19 4.22 -8.27
CA GLY A 41 -0.78 3.69 -6.96
C GLY A 41 -0.60 2.18 -6.89
N MET A 42 -0.60 1.48 -8.02
CA MET A 42 -0.48 0.03 -8.08
C MET A 42 0.92 -0.43 -8.47
N LYS A 43 1.29 -1.60 -7.95
CA LYS A 43 2.41 -2.40 -8.41
C LYS A 43 1.85 -3.64 -9.10
N GLY A 44 2.03 -3.73 -10.42
CA GLY A 44 1.42 -4.80 -11.20
C GLY A 44 -0.11 -4.73 -11.18
N LYS A 45 -0.76 -5.88 -11.23
CA LYS A 45 -2.21 -5.98 -11.45
C LYS A 45 -3.04 -5.92 -10.16
N TYR A 46 -2.48 -6.34 -9.04
CA TYR A 46 -3.27 -6.55 -7.81
C TYR A 46 -2.69 -5.94 -6.54
N GLN A 47 -1.50 -5.39 -6.59
CA GLN A 47 -0.81 -4.94 -5.39
C GLN A 47 -0.69 -3.42 -5.35
N ILE A 48 -0.69 -2.88 -4.14
CA ILE A 48 -0.38 -1.47 -3.94
C ILE A 48 1.12 -1.24 -4.13
N SER A 49 1.46 -0.11 -4.75
CA SER A 49 2.83 0.34 -4.92
C SER A 49 3.58 0.40 -3.59
N ASN A 50 4.85 0.00 -3.59
CA ASN A 50 5.71 0.12 -2.41
C ASN A 50 5.88 1.58 -1.98
N HIS A 51 5.85 2.53 -2.90
CA HIS A 51 5.90 3.96 -2.57
C HIS A 51 4.66 4.40 -1.80
N VAL A 52 3.48 3.98 -2.23
CA VAL A 52 2.22 4.29 -1.52
C VAL A 52 2.21 3.63 -0.14
N ARG A 53 2.65 2.38 -0.03
CA ARG A 53 2.77 1.67 1.25
C ARG A 53 3.68 2.42 2.21
N HIS A 54 4.86 2.81 1.75
CA HIS A 54 5.81 3.58 2.56
C HIS A 54 5.22 4.91 3.02
N TYR A 55 4.56 5.62 2.10
CA TYR A 55 3.88 6.87 2.41
C TYR A 55 2.81 6.71 3.51
N LEU A 56 1.99 5.67 3.43
CA LEU A 56 0.95 5.43 4.43
C LEU A 56 1.53 5.07 5.80
N TYR A 57 2.62 4.29 5.85
CA TYR A 57 3.32 4.03 7.11
C TYR A 57 3.84 5.31 7.74
N GLU A 58 4.43 6.20 6.96
CA GLU A 58 4.88 7.51 7.45
C GLU A 58 3.70 8.39 7.89
N LYS A 59 2.66 8.46 7.08
CA LYS A 59 1.46 9.27 7.34
C LYS A 59 0.82 8.93 8.68
N TYR A 60 0.76 7.65 9.03
CA TYR A 60 0.15 7.16 10.28
C TYR A 60 1.17 6.88 11.37
N ASP A 61 2.41 7.32 11.20
CA ASP A 61 3.49 7.18 12.18
C ASP A 61 3.68 5.72 12.64
N TYR A 62 3.65 4.79 11.67
CA TYR A 62 3.84 3.35 11.91
C TYR A 62 2.88 2.76 12.95
N LYS A 63 1.67 3.28 13.00
CA LYS A 63 0.62 2.88 13.94
C LYS A 63 -0.68 2.59 13.23
N CYS A 64 -1.53 1.77 13.85
CA CYS A 64 -2.91 1.63 13.40
C CYS A 64 -3.64 2.96 13.47
N ALA A 65 -4.27 3.36 12.37
CA ALA A 65 -5.00 4.61 12.30
C ALA A 65 -6.21 4.69 13.24
N LYS A 66 -6.77 3.55 13.62
CA LYS A 66 -7.95 3.49 14.50
C LYS A 66 -7.60 3.37 15.99
N CYS A 67 -6.73 2.42 16.34
CA CYS A 67 -6.46 2.12 17.76
C CYS A 67 -5.07 2.51 18.23
N GLY A 68 -4.17 2.91 17.32
CA GLY A 68 -2.81 3.30 17.66
C GLY A 68 -1.86 2.14 17.94
N TRP A 69 -2.28 0.89 17.74
CA TRP A 69 -1.42 -0.26 17.95
C TRP A 69 -0.17 -0.19 17.05
N ASN A 70 1.00 -0.43 17.66
CA ASN A 70 2.29 -0.27 16.98
C ASN A 70 3.35 -1.27 17.43
N LYS A 71 2.94 -2.47 17.83
CA LYS A 71 3.88 -3.47 18.32
C LYS A 71 4.74 -4.02 17.18
N ILE A 72 6.06 -3.95 17.36
CA ILE A 72 7.04 -4.44 16.40
C ILE A 72 7.10 -5.96 16.47
N ASN A 73 7.01 -6.63 15.31
CA ASN A 73 7.23 -8.06 15.20
C ASN A 73 8.72 -8.34 15.42
N PRO A 74 9.09 -9.19 16.42
CA PRO A 74 10.50 -9.43 16.76
C PRO A 74 11.28 -10.18 15.67
N TYR A 75 10.60 -10.79 14.71
CA TYR A 75 11.22 -11.55 13.62
C TYR A 75 11.40 -10.71 12.35
N SER A 76 10.38 -9.95 11.97
CA SER A 76 10.41 -9.08 10.77
C SER A 76 10.93 -7.67 11.06
N HIS A 77 10.99 -7.27 12.31
CA HIS A 77 11.42 -5.94 12.79
C HIS A 77 10.55 -4.78 12.27
N VAL A 78 9.31 -5.08 11.88
CA VAL A 78 8.34 -4.07 11.45
C VAL A 78 7.03 -4.23 12.23
N VAL A 79 6.23 -3.18 12.27
CA VAL A 79 4.85 -3.25 12.77
C VAL A 79 3.98 -3.86 11.67
N PRO A 80 3.34 -5.02 11.89
CA PRO A 80 2.55 -5.70 10.86
C PRO A 80 1.19 -5.00 10.68
N LEU A 81 1.17 -3.94 9.89
CA LEU A 81 -0.02 -3.19 9.54
C LEU A 81 -0.49 -3.54 8.14
N GLU A 82 -1.78 -3.40 7.91
CA GLU A 82 -2.40 -3.71 6.63
C GLU A 82 -3.09 -2.47 6.04
N ILE A 83 -3.03 -2.34 4.72
CA ILE A 83 -3.70 -1.26 4.00
C ILE A 83 -5.11 -1.72 3.65
N GLU A 84 -6.09 -1.00 4.14
CA GLU A 84 -7.50 -1.22 3.87
C GLU A 84 -8.00 -0.28 2.77
N HIS A 85 -8.71 -0.83 1.80
CA HIS A 85 -9.53 -0.04 0.87
C HIS A 85 -10.90 0.17 1.53
N ILE A 86 -11.20 1.39 1.91
CA ILE A 86 -12.40 1.71 2.71
C ILE A 86 -13.68 1.27 1.98
N ASP A 87 -13.75 1.44 0.66
CA ASP A 87 -14.87 1.01 -0.18
C ASP A 87 -14.79 -0.46 -0.61
N GLY A 88 -13.74 -1.19 -0.23
CA GLY A 88 -13.51 -2.57 -0.63
C GLY A 88 -13.05 -2.77 -2.07
N ASN A 89 -12.88 -1.72 -2.85
CA ASN A 89 -12.44 -1.79 -4.23
C ASN A 89 -10.92 -1.67 -4.32
N TYR A 90 -10.23 -2.78 -4.61
CA TYR A 90 -8.76 -2.81 -4.70
C TYR A 90 -8.18 -1.94 -5.83
N LEU A 91 -9.01 -1.52 -6.79
CA LEU A 91 -8.60 -0.62 -7.87
C LEU A 91 -8.69 0.86 -7.47
N ASN A 92 -9.41 1.17 -6.41
CA ASN A 92 -9.55 2.55 -5.93
C ASN A 92 -8.44 2.87 -4.93
N ASN A 93 -7.30 3.30 -5.43
CA ASN A 93 -6.12 3.64 -4.64
C ASN A 93 -5.97 5.15 -4.41
N LEU A 94 -7.06 5.88 -4.35
CA LEU A 94 -7.05 7.27 -3.91
C LEU A 94 -6.64 7.36 -2.43
N GLU A 95 -5.89 8.39 -2.08
CA GLU A 95 -5.44 8.57 -0.69
C GLU A 95 -6.59 8.55 0.31
N SER A 96 -7.72 9.17 -0.04
CA SER A 96 -8.92 9.21 0.79
C SER A 96 -9.59 7.84 1.01
N ASN A 97 -9.29 6.87 0.16
CA ASN A 97 -9.84 5.50 0.25
C ASN A 97 -8.91 4.51 0.93
N LEU A 98 -7.71 4.93 1.31
CA LEU A 98 -6.72 4.06 1.92
C LEU A 98 -6.50 4.41 3.38
N ILE A 99 -6.51 3.39 4.24
CA ILE A 99 -6.23 3.54 5.65
C ILE A 99 -5.32 2.41 6.11
N LEU A 100 -4.42 2.70 7.06
CA LEU A 100 -3.49 1.74 7.62
C LEU A 100 -4.03 1.20 8.95
N LEU A 101 -4.25 -0.11 9.05
CA LEU A 101 -4.87 -0.75 10.20
C LEU A 101 -4.02 -1.89 10.74
N CYS A 102 -4.13 -2.15 12.05
CA CYS A 102 -3.63 -3.39 12.63
C CYS A 102 -4.53 -4.57 12.22
N PRO A 103 -4.05 -5.82 12.34
CA PRO A 103 -4.85 -6.99 11.96
C PRO A 103 -6.21 -7.06 12.64
N ASN A 104 -6.32 -6.67 13.90
CA ASN A 104 -7.59 -6.67 14.62
C ASN A 104 -8.58 -5.65 14.07
N CYS A 105 -8.16 -4.40 13.90
CA CYS A 105 -9.03 -3.37 13.33
C CYS A 105 -9.38 -3.67 11.87
N HIS A 106 -8.46 -4.24 11.10
CA HIS A 106 -8.72 -4.71 9.74
C HIS A 106 -9.82 -5.78 9.70
N SER A 107 -9.80 -6.73 10.62
CA SER A 107 -10.80 -7.79 10.70
C SER A 107 -12.21 -7.29 11.06
N LEU A 108 -12.33 -6.10 11.60
CA LEU A 108 -13.59 -5.50 12.02
C LEU A 108 -14.17 -4.51 10.99
N THR A 109 -13.66 -4.52 9.76
CA THR A 109 -14.16 -3.66 8.70
C THR A 109 -15.37 -4.29 7.99
N ALA A 110 -16.22 -3.45 7.42
CA ALA A 110 -17.41 -3.89 6.67
C ALA A 110 -17.07 -4.71 5.42
N THR A 111 -15.85 -4.57 4.90
CA THR A 111 -15.39 -5.20 3.66
C THR A 111 -14.43 -6.36 3.89
N TYR A 112 -14.30 -6.83 5.13
CA TYR A 112 -13.36 -7.89 5.48
C TYR A 112 -13.75 -9.23 4.85
N LYS A 113 -12.81 -9.83 4.09
CA LYS A 113 -12.98 -11.16 3.47
C LYS A 113 -14.31 -11.30 2.70
N GLY A 114 -15.15 -12.25 3.09
CA GLY A 114 -16.42 -12.56 2.43
C GLY A 114 -17.45 -11.43 2.45
N ALA A 115 -17.33 -10.45 3.34
CA ALA A 115 -18.18 -9.28 3.34
C ALA A 115 -17.94 -8.37 2.14
N ASN A 116 -16.80 -8.51 1.45
CA ASN A 116 -16.43 -7.73 0.27
C ASN A 116 -16.84 -8.41 -1.05
N LYS A 117 -17.95 -9.12 -1.07
CA LYS A 117 -18.42 -9.82 -2.27
C LYS A 117 -18.66 -8.86 -3.42
N GLY A 118 -18.14 -9.25 -4.60
CA GLY A 118 -18.31 -8.48 -5.84
C GLY A 118 -17.29 -7.35 -6.04
N HIS A 119 -16.52 -6.99 -5.05
CA HIS A 119 -15.56 -5.89 -5.11
C HIS A 119 -14.10 -6.34 -5.01
N GLY A 120 -13.87 -7.60 -4.69
CA GLY A 120 -12.54 -8.18 -4.59
C GLY A 120 -11.93 -8.55 -5.95
N ARG A 121 -10.71 -9.09 -5.89
CA ARG A 121 -9.98 -9.52 -7.08
C ARG A 121 -10.68 -10.71 -7.73
N LYS A 122 -11.10 -10.57 -8.96
CA LYS A 122 -11.87 -11.60 -9.70
C LYS A 122 -11.15 -12.94 -9.81
N GLU A 123 -9.82 -12.93 -9.94
CA GLU A 123 -9.02 -14.14 -10.08
C GLU A 123 -8.67 -14.80 -8.76
N ARG A 124 -8.87 -14.15 -7.64
CA ARG A 124 -8.56 -14.71 -6.31
C ARG A 124 -9.40 -15.93 -5.99
N ASN A 125 -10.67 -15.90 -6.40
CA ASN A 125 -11.59 -17.01 -6.18
C ASN A 125 -11.29 -18.24 -7.03
N LYS A 126 -10.60 -18.05 -8.17
CA LYS A 126 -10.23 -19.13 -9.09
C LYS A 126 -9.28 -20.14 -8.48
N TYR A 127 -8.47 -19.71 -7.51
CA TYR A 127 -7.47 -20.53 -6.84
C TYR A 127 -7.75 -20.73 -5.35
N SER A 128 -8.87 -20.24 -4.87
CA SER A 128 -9.27 -20.45 -3.48
C SER A 128 -9.74 -21.89 -3.27
N LEU A 129 -9.26 -22.52 -2.23
CA LEU A 129 -9.76 -23.83 -1.77
C LEU A 129 -11.25 -23.78 -1.45
N TYR A 130 -11.76 -22.57 -1.20
CA TYR A 130 -13.18 -22.35 -0.93
C TYR A 130 -14.01 -22.14 -2.20
N ALA A 131 -13.37 -22.08 -3.37
CA ALA A 131 -14.05 -22.05 -4.66
C ALA A 131 -14.39 -23.44 -5.18
N ASN A 132 -14.26 -24.46 -4.35
CA ASN A 132 -14.73 -25.79 -4.68
C ASN A 132 -16.26 -25.79 -4.58
N PRO A 133 -16.99 -26.04 -5.70
CA PRO A 133 -18.44 -26.07 -5.68
C PRO A 133 -19.03 -27.09 -4.71
N GLU A 134 -18.27 -28.13 -4.37
CA GLU A 134 -18.66 -29.13 -3.39
C GLU A 134 -18.62 -28.62 -1.95
N LEU A 135 -17.93 -27.50 -1.73
CA LEU A 135 -17.87 -26.83 -0.43
C LEU A 135 -18.81 -25.63 -0.34
N GLU A 136 -19.41 -25.28 -1.50
CA GLU A 136 -20.53 -24.38 -1.47
C GLU A 136 -21.69 -25.15 -0.95
N VAL A 137 -21.91 -25.20 0.25
CA VAL A 137 -22.92 -25.53 0.72
C VAL A 137 -23.61 -25.46 1.24
N LYS A 138 -23.96 -25.86 1.41
CA LYS A 138 -25.18 -26.41 2.00
C LYS A 138 -25.66 -25.56 3.12
N PRO A 139 -26.77 -24.92 2.95
CA PRO A 139 -27.42 -24.19 4.03
C PRO A 139 -27.60 -25.05 5.27
#